data_a31c594c6d77e5a7c3b43e442f505ff8
#
_entry.id   a31c594c6d77e5a7c3b43e442f505ff8
#
_cell.length_a   1.000
_cell.length_b   1.000
_cell.length_c   1.000
_cell.angle_alpha   90.00
_cell.angle_beta   90.00
_cell.angle_gamma   90.00
#
_symmetry.space_group_name_H-M   'P 1'
#
loop_
_entity.id
_entity.type
_entity.pdbx_description
1 polymer ?
#
loop_
_entity_poly.entity_id
_entity_poly.type
_entity_poly.pdbx_seq_one_letter_code
_entity_poly.pdbx_strand_id
1 'polypeptide(L)'
;YKDTKVVDLKDLTLVPGLMDSHVHLIGNTNLKGYKSIGESSYLSTIYGVDNAKKTLLAGFTTVRNVGAGNFSDVALKQSIDRNLIPGPTMLVSGPPLGITGGHCDSNFLPHDYEHKSQGVADGPWEVRKMVRKNRKYGANLIKFCATGGVMSKNTNVNNKQYTFEEMQAIVDEAHSHGMKVAAHAHGLEGIKTAIKAGVDSIEHASYIDDEAIK
;
A
#
# COMPACT_ATOMS: atom_id res chain seq x y z
N TYR A 1 -7.17 10.30 -43.23
CA TYR A 1 -6.48 9.11 -42.64
C TYR A 1 -5.16 8.73 -43.35
N LYS A 2 -4.51 9.67 -44.09
CA LYS A 2 -3.28 9.35 -44.85
C LYS A 2 -2.05 9.03 -43.97
N ASP A 3 -2.07 9.36 -42.69
CA ASP A 3 -0.94 9.16 -41.75
C ASP A 3 -1.27 8.18 -40.58
N THR A 4 -2.29 7.32 -40.77
CA THR A 4 -2.67 6.36 -39.73
C THR A 4 -1.69 5.17 -39.73
N LYS A 5 -1.00 4.94 -38.62
CA LYS A 5 -0.18 3.74 -38.41
C LYS A 5 -1.09 2.55 -38.19
N VAL A 6 -1.03 1.58 -39.08
CA VAL A 6 -1.75 0.30 -38.94
C VAL A 6 -0.85 -0.70 -38.20
N VAL A 7 -1.37 -1.32 -37.14
CA VAL A 7 -0.74 -2.43 -36.43
C VAL A 7 -1.59 -3.68 -36.71
N ASP A 8 -1.07 -4.59 -37.51
CA ASP A 8 -1.73 -5.86 -37.79
C ASP A 8 -1.43 -6.87 -36.67
N LEU A 9 -2.43 -7.18 -35.86
CA LEU A 9 -2.35 -8.14 -34.76
C LEU A 9 -2.64 -9.59 -35.18
N LYS A 10 -2.96 -9.83 -36.49
CA LYS A 10 -3.32 -11.16 -37.03
C LYS A 10 -4.35 -11.87 -36.16
N ASP A 11 -3.99 -13.02 -35.59
CA ASP A 11 -4.87 -13.88 -34.80
C ASP A 11 -4.91 -13.51 -33.29
N LEU A 12 -4.28 -12.39 -32.89
CA LEU A 12 -4.27 -11.94 -31.52
C LEU A 12 -5.55 -11.17 -31.15
N THR A 13 -5.99 -11.31 -29.92
CA THR A 13 -7.10 -10.54 -29.36
C THR A 13 -6.56 -9.33 -28.60
N LEU A 14 -7.00 -8.14 -28.98
CA LEU A 14 -6.71 -6.92 -28.24
C LEU A 14 -7.67 -6.78 -27.05
N VAL A 15 -7.11 -6.63 -25.86
CA VAL A 15 -7.85 -6.37 -24.61
C VAL A 15 -7.37 -5.08 -23.96
N PRO A 16 -8.17 -4.42 -23.10
CA PRO A 16 -7.69 -3.34 -22.24
C PRO A 16 -6.53 -3.81 -21.37
N GLY A 17 -5.62 -2.90 -21.01
CA GLY A 17 -4.55 -3.21 -20.07
C GLY A 17 -5.10 -3.67 -18.72
N LEU A 18 -4.43 -4.65 -18.13
CA LEU A 18 -4.81 -5.19 -16.82
C LEU A 18 -4.59 -4.14 -15.71
N MET A 19 -5.38 -4.26 -14.64
CA MET A 19 -5.23 -3.45 -13.43
C MET A 19 -5.00 -4.36 -12.22
N ASP A 20 -4.04 -3.97 -11.36
CA ASP A 20 -3.83 -4.64 -10.07
C ASP A 20 -4.02 -3.63 -8.93
N SER A 21 -4.99 -3.90 -8.06
CA SER A 21 -5.36 -3.00 -6.97
C SER A 21 -4.56 -3.23 -5.68
N HIS A 22 -3.61 -4.19 -5.66
CA HIS A 22 -2.78 -4.43 -4.48
C HIS A 22 -1.37 -4.90 -4.86
N VAL A 23 -0.47 -3.95 -5.01
CA VAL A 23 0.95 -4.25 -5.29
C VAL A 23 1.88 -3.59 -4.29
N HIS A 24 3.11 -4.12 -4.20
CA HIS A 24 4.26 -3.53 -3.53
C HIS A 24 5.45 -3.57 -4.50
N LEU A 25 5.63 -2.50 -5.27
CA LEU A 25 6.68 -2.46 -6.30
C LEU A 25 8.05 -2.09 -5.73
N ILE A 26 8.10 -1.47 -4.54
CA ILE A 26 9.34 -0.99 -3.95
C ILE A 26 10.07 -2.11 -3.22
N GLY A 27 11.37 -2.25 -3.50
CA GLY A 27 12.26 -3.18 -2.84
C GLY A 27 12.57 -4.45 -3.63
N ASN A 28 13.48 -5.22 -3.06
CA ASN A 28 13.92 -6.50 -3.60
C ASN A 28 13.03 -7.63 -3.10
N THR A 29 12.24 -8.21 -3.97
CA THR A 29 11.28 -9.29 -3.64
C THR A 29 11.93 -10.57 -3.10
N ASN A 30 13.25 -10.72 -3.29
CA ASN A 30 14.01 -11.87 -2.79
C ASN A 30 14.50 -11.67 -1.33
N LEU A 31 14.41 -10.47 -0.79
CA LEU A 31 14.81 -10.16 0.59
C LEU A 31 13.58 -10.16 1.50
N LYS A 32 13.65 -10.96 2.58
CA LYS A 32 12.58 -11.07 3.59
C LYS A 32 13.16 -10.96 4.99
N GLY A 33 12.34 -10.45 5.92
CA GLY A 33 12.68 -10.35 7.33
C GLY A 33 13.96 -9.53 7.55
N TYR A 34 14.88 -10.04 8.36
CA TYR A 34 16.13 -9.36 8.71
C TYR A 34 16.99 -8.92 7.51
N LYS A 35 16.94 -9.68 6.41
CA LYS A 35 17.76 -9.36 5.22
C LYS A 35 17.33 -8.05 4.56
N SER A 36 16.04 -7.67 4.66
CA SER A 36 15.53 -6.44 4.07
C SER A 36 15.97 -5.18 4.84
N ILE A 37 16.33 -5.31 6.12
CA ILE A 37 16.73 -4.17 6.97
C ILE A 37 18.09 -3.59 6.52
N GLY A 38 18.96 -4.45 5.98
CA GLY A 38 20.29 -4.04 5.50
C GLY A 38 20.28 -3.33 4.14
N GLU A 39 19.12 -3.26 3.45
CA GLU A 39 19.02 -2.61 2.14
C GLU A 39 18.63 -1.13 2.28
N SER A 40 19.35 -0.26 1.60
CA SER A 40 19.03 1.17 1.63
C SER A 40 17.74 1.48 0.88
N SER A 41 17.01 2.50 1.33
CA SER A 41 15.78 2.95 0.66
C SER A 41 16.02 3.44 -0.78
N TYR A 42 17.21 3.93 -1.07
CA TYR A 42 17.61 4.32 -2.42
C TYR A 42 17.68 3.12 -3.36
N LEU A 43 18.33 2.04 -2.91
CA LEU A 43 18.43 0.80 -3.69
C LEU A 43 17.05 0.16 -3.84
N SER A 44 16.23 0.15 -2.78
CA SER A 44 14.84 -0.31 -2.83
C SER A 44 14.01 0.46 -3.87
N THR A 45 14.24 1.78 -4.01
CA THR A 45 13.57 2.60 -5.04
C THR A 45 14.03 2.20 -6.46
N ILE A 46 15.32 1.90 -6.65
CA ILE A 46 15.85 1.43 -7.94
C ILE A 46 15.25 0.07 -8.32
N TYR A 47 15.12 -0.86 -7.37
CA TYR A 47 14.35 -2.10 -7.61
C TYR A 47 12.91 -1.80 -8.04
N GLY A 48 12.28 -0.75 -7.47
CA GLY A 48 10.96 -0.31 -7.88
C GLY A 48 10.87 0.06 -9.37
N VAL A 49 11.91 0.65 -9.94
CA VAL A 49 11.98 0.97 -11.39
C VAL A 49 11.94 -0.31 -12.23
N ASP A 50 12.75 -1.31 -11.88
CA ASP A 50 12.76 -2.60 -12.58
C ASP A 50 11.44 -3.36 -12.41
N ASN A 51 10.88 -3.38 -11.20
CA ASN A 51 9.59 -3.99 -10.91
C ASN A 51 8.45 -3.32 -11.69
N ALA A 52 8.42 -1.98 -11.76
CA ALA A 52 7.41 -1.24 -12.52
C ALA A 52 7.48 -1.57 -14.02
N LYS A 53 8.69 -1.64 -14.59
CA LYS A 53 8.89 -2.03 -15.98
C LYS A 53 8.41 -3.47 -16.24
N LYS A 54 8.76 -4.43 -15.36
CA LYS A 54 8.31 -5.83 -15.46
C LYS A 54 6.78 -5.93 -15.39
N THR A 55 6.16 -5.19 -14.46
CA THR A 55 4.71 -5.14 -14.28
C THR A 55 4.01 -4.62 -15.55
N LEU A 56 4.51 -3.52 -16.14
CA LEU A 56 3.98 -2.98 -17.38
C LEU A 56 4.12 -3.97 -18.53
N LEU A 57 5.28 -4.62 -18.68
CA LEU A 57 5.53 -5.60 -19.73
C LEU A 57 4.73 -6.90 -19.57
N ALA A 58 4.27 -7.20 -18.35
CA ALA A 58 3.32 -8.29 -18.06
C ALA A 58 1.87 -7.93 -18.41
N GLY A 59 1.60 -6.70 -18.91
CA GLY A 59 0.28 -6.25 -19.35
C GLY A 59 -0.50 -5.44 -18.32
N PHE A 60 0.05 -5.18 -17.12
CA PHE A 60 -0.59 -4.34 -16.12
C PHE A 60 -0.29 -2.86 -16.40
N THR A 61 -1.28 -2.13 -16.86
CA THR A 61 -1.15 -0.72 -17.25
C THR A 61 -1.53 0.25 -16.13
N THR A 62 -2.20 -0.24 -15.08
CA THR A 62 -2.56 0.54 -13.88
C THR A 62 -2.39 -0.31 -12.62
N VAL A 63 -1.77 0.27 -11.59
CA VAL A 63 -1.59 -0.42 -10.31
C VAL A 63 -1.87 0.50 -9.12
N ARG A 64 -2.29 -0.10 -8.00
CA ARG A 64 -2.41 0.56 -6.70
C ARG A 64 -1.33 0.01 -5.76
N ASN A 65 -0.29 0.82 -5.50
CA ASN A 65 0.78 0.48 -4.58
C ASN A 65 0.36 0.84 -3.15
N VAL A 66 0.15 -0.17 -2.31
CA VAL A 66 -0.45 -0.02 -0.98
C VAL A 66 0.57 -0.12 0.16
N GLY A 67 1.70 0.53 -0.02
CA GLY A 67 2.70 0.70 1.03
C GLY A 67 4.13 0.78 0.50
N ALA A 68 4.84 1.83 0.90
CA ALA A 68 6.28 1.96 0.70
C ALA A 68 6.88 2.91 1.73
N GLY A 69 8.02 2.55 2.31
CA GLY A 69 8.78 3.44 3.16
C GLY A 69 9.37 4.62 2.37
N ASN A 70 9.70 5.70 3.07
CA ASN A 70 10.41 6.87 2.52
C ASN A 70 9.74 7.54 1.31
N PHE A 71 8.44 7.32 1.09
CA PHE A 71 7.70 7.82 -0.08
C PHE A 71 8.34 7.40 -1.41
N SER A 72 9.01 6.25 -1.43
CA SER A 72 9.69 5.72 -2.62
C SER A 72 8.70 5.40 -3.75
N ASP A 73 7.48 5.00 -3.43
CA ASP A 73 6.39 4.80 -4.39
C ASP A 73 5.90 6.12 -5.00
N VAL A 74 5.89 7.20 -4.23
CA VAL A 74 5.57 8.54 -4.74
C VAL A 74 6.65 9.00 -5.72
N ALA A 75 7.93 8.79 -5.38
CA ALA A 75 9.05 9.12 -6.28
C ALA A 75 8.97 8.29 -7.57
N LEU A 76 8.67 6.99 -7.48
CA LEU A 76 8.49 6.11 -8.61
C LEU A 76 7.33 6.59 -9.51
N LYS A 77 6.15 6.86 -8.91
CA LYS A 77 5.01 7.43 -9.63
C LYS A 77 5.36 8.70 -10.37
N GLN A 78 5.98 9.67 -9.69
CA GLN A 78 6.37 10.97 -10.29
C GLN A 78 7.35 10.79 -11.45
N SER A 79 8.25 9.81 -11.37
CA SER A 79 9.20 9.51 -12.44
C SER A 79 8.50 8.93 -13.67
N ILE A 80 7.51 8.07 -13.48
CA ILE A 80 6.67 7.53 -14.56
C ILE A 80 5.80 8.63 -15.18
N ASP A 81 5.12 9.43 -14.36
CA ASP A 81 4.24 10.53 -14.83
C ASP A 81 5.00 11.58 -15.65
N ARG A 82 6.30 11.76 -15.37
CA ARG A 82 7.19 12.66 -16.12
C ARG A 82 7.89 12.00 -17.31
N ASN A 83 7.56 10.74 -17.62
CA ASN A 83 8.18 9.95 -18.70
C ASN A 83 9.71 9.78 -18.55
N LEU A 84 10.25 9.83 -17.33
CA LEU A 84 11.68 9.56 -17.07
C LEU A 84 11.98 8.06 -17.15
N ILE A 85 11.01 7.24 -16.78
CA ILE A 85 11.10 5.78 -16.79
C ILE A 85 9.77 5.16 -17.27
N PRO A 86 9.80 3.97 -17.90
CA PRO A 86 8.58 3.25 -18.23
C PRO A 86 7.96 2.59 -16.99
N GLY A 87 6.63 2.59 -16.92
CA GLY A 87 5.89 1.94 -15.85
C GLY A 87 4.37 2.10 -16.03
N PRO A 88 3.56 1.40 -15.24
CA PRO A 88 2.10 1.55 -15.24
C PRO A 88 1.68 2.88 -14.61
N THR A 89 0.46 3.33 -14.87
CA THR A 89 -0.18 4.38 -14.07
C THR A 89 -0.26 3.91 -12.61
N MET A 90 0.19 4.74 -11.67
CA MET A 90 0.24 4.35 -10.25
C MET A 90 -0.68 5.21 -9.38
N LEU A 91 -1.42 4.54 -8.49
CA LEU A 91 -1.96 5.12 -7.27
C LEU A 91 -1.06 4.69 -6.11
N VAL A 92 -0.67 5.59 -5.23
CA VAL A 92 0.36 5.35 -4.20
C VAL A 92 -0.08 5.83 -2.83
N SER A 93 0.27 5.07 -1.79
CA SER A 93 -0.12 5.35 -0.40
C SER A 93 0.97 6.00 0.45
N GLY A 94 2.22 5.93 0.03
CA GLY A 94 3.35 6.22 0.91
C GLY A 94 3.47 5.21 2.06
N PRO A 95 4.05 5.58 3.20
CA PRO A 95 4.17 4.71 4.36
C PRO A 95 2.80 4.28 4.90
N PRO A 96 2.52 2.95 5.01
CA PRO A 96 1.25 2.47 5.54
C PRO A 96 1.16 2.76 7.04
N LEU A 97 -0.04 3.16 7.52
CA LEU A 97 -0.27 3.42 8.93
C LEU A 97 -0.38 2.11 9.71
N GLY A 98 0.21 2.07 10.91
CA GLY A 98 0.15 0.97 11.84
C GLY A 98 0.31 1.43 13.28
N ILE A 99 -0.12 0.61 14.23
CA ILE A 99 0.16 0.81 15.65
C ILE A 99 1.61 0.45 15.97
N THR A 100 2.14 0.97 17.07
CA THR A 100 3.42 0.51 17.65
C THR A 100 3.39 -1.01 17.84
N GLY A 101 4.39 -1.71 17.31
CA GLY A 101 4.50 -3.17 17.35
C GLY A 101 3.52 -3.92 16.45
N GLY A 102 2.74 -3.22 15.62
CA GLY A 102 1.77 -3.82 14.68
C GLY A 102 2.39 -4.37 13.41
N HIS A 103 1.52 -4.85 12.49
CA HIS A 103 1.94 -5.44 11.21
C HIS A 103 2.67 -4.44 10.30
N CYS A 104 2.26 -3.16 10.35
CA CYS A 104 2.89 -2.10 9.58
C CYS A 104 4.08 -1.44 10.30
N ASP A 105 4.50 -1.97 11.45
CA ASP A 105 5.73 -1.57 12.13
C ASP A 105 6.87 -2.56 11.84
N SER A 106 8.09 -2.16 12.14
CA SER A 106 9.27 -2.99 11.97
C SER A 106 9.62 -3.70 13.29
N ASN A 107 9.21 -4.97 13.41
CA ASN A 107 9.34 -5.78 14.64
C ASN A 107 10.54 -6.75 14.61
N PHE A 108 11.49 -6.56 13.70
CA PHE A 108 12.60 -7.52 13.54
C PHE A 108 13.77 -7.25 14.47
N LEU A 109 14.03 -5.99 14.81
CA LEU A 109 15.15 -5.61 15.65
C LEU A 109 14.80 -5.70 17.14
N PRO A 110 15.77 -5.99 18.01
CA PRO A 110 15.58 -5.89 19.46
C PRO A 110 15.44 -4.43 19.90
N HIS A 111 14.86 -4.21 21.08
CA HIS A 111 14.51 -2.88 21.60
C HIS A 111 15.68 -1.89 21.69
N ASP A 112 16.90 -2.38 21.83
CA ASP A 112 18.12 -1.56 21.91
C ASP A 112 18.36 -0.69 20.66
N TYR A 113 17.73 -1.02 19.53
CA TYR A 113 17.89 -0.28 18.28
C TYR A 113 16.80 0.75 18.01
N GLU A 114 15.81 0.89 18.88
CA GLU A 114 14.72 1.89 18.82
C GLU A 114 14.17 2.17 17.41
N HIS A 115 14.08 1.14 16.58
CA HIS A 115 13.61 1.30 15.20
C HIS A 115 12.08 1.35 15.14
N LYS A 116 11.56 2.40 14.51
CA LYS A 116 10.11 2.64 14.29
C LYS A 116 9.83 2.88 12.81
N SER A 117 8.85 2.19 12.26
CA SER A 117 8.41 2.43 10.88
C SER A 117 7.77 3.82 10.74
N GLN A 118 7.95 4.45 9.58
CA GLN A 118 7.54 5.84 9.35
C GLN A 118 6.04 6.10 9.42
N GLY A 119 5.22 5.06 9.23
CA GLY A 119 3.76 5.12 9.28
C GLY A 119 3.18 4.83 10.66
N VAL A 120 4.01 4.52 11.67
CA VAL A 120 3.51 4.19 13.01
C VAL A 120 2.95 5.43 13.68
N ALA A 121 1.68 5.32 14.09
CA ALA A 121 0.92 6.37 14.76
C ALA A 121 -0.11 5.73 15.69
N ASP A 122 -0.13 6.12 16.94
CA ASP A 122 -1.03 5.62 17.97
C ASP A 122 -1.99 6.73 18.44
N GLY A 123 -3.26 6.41 18.55
CA GLY A 123 -4.31 7.33 18.93
C GLY A 123 -4.84 8.21 17.78
N PRO A 124 -6.08 8.72 17.91
CA PRO A 124 -6.80 9.43 16.85
C PRO A 124 -6.07 10.68 16.31
N TRP A 125 -5.31 11.38 17.14
CA TRP A 125 -4.60 12.59 16.74
C TRP A 125 -3.34 12.32 15.94
N GLU A 126 -2.58 11.26 16.30
CA GLU A 126 -1.38 10.89 15.55
C GLU A 126 -1.74 10.30 14.19
N VAL A 127 -2.77 9.47 14.10
CA VAL A 127 -3.21 8.92 12.80
C VAL A 127 -3.68 10.02 11.86
N ARG A 128 -4.44 11.04 12.34
CA ARG A 128 -4.81 12.22 11.53
C ARG A 128 -3.58 12.99 11.02
N LYS A 129 -2.60 13.20 11.90
CA LYS A 129 -1.32 13.83 11.53
C LYS A 129 -0.60 13.03 10.44
N MET A 130 -0.61 11.70 10.53
CA MET A 130 0.04 10.83 9.55
C MET A 130 -0.68 10.86 8.20
N VAL A 131 -2.00 10.86 8.17
CA VAL A 131 -2.80 11.05 6.94
C VAL A 131 -2.40 12.36 6.24
N ARG A 132 -2.34 13.47 6.99
CA ARG A 132 -1.90 14.78 6.47
C ARG A 132 -0.47 14.75 5.92
N LYS A 133 0.43 14.02 6.61
CA LYS A 133 1.82 13.83 6.18
C LYS A 133 1.89 13.08 4.85
N ASN A 134 1.16 11.96 4.73
CA ASN A 134 1.15 11.17 3.49
C ASN A 134 0.59 12.02 2.32
N ARG A 135 -0.52 12.73 2.54
CA ARG A 135 -1.06 13.68 1.55
C ARG A 135 -0.05 14.76 1.17
N LYS A 136 0.59 15.38 2.15
CA LYS A 136 1.61 16.44 1.92
C LYS A 136 2.70 15.97 0.96
N TYR A 137 3.13 14.72 1.08
CA TYR A 137 4.21 14.17 0.28
C TYR A 137 3.75 13.46 -1.00
N GLY A 138 2.46 13.55 -1.36
CA GLY A 138 1.96 13.15 -2.67
C GLY A 138 1.31 11.77 -2.75
N ALA A 139 0.95 11.17 -1.62
CA ALA A 139 0.10 9.97 -1.61
C ALA A 139 -1.30 10.30 -2.19
N ASN A 140 -1.87 9.35 -2.96
CA ASN A 140 -3.21 9.46 -3.56
C ASN A 140 -4.29 8.76 -2.73
N LEU A 141 -3.88 7.85 -1.87
CA LEU A 141 -4.74 7.09 -0.97
C LEU A 141 -4.02 6.88 0.35
N ILE A 142 -4.78 6.42 1.33
CA ILE A 142 -4.24 5.99 2.62
C ILE A 142 -4.32 4.47 2.72
N LYS A 143 -3.25 3.83 3.20
CA LYS A 143 -3.25 2.42 3.61
C LYS A 143 -2.98 2.34 5.09
N PHE A 144 -3.73 1.47 5.78
CA PHE A 144 -3.43 1.12 7.17
C PHE A 144 -3.59 -0.37 7.44
N CYS A 145 -3.02 -0.85 8.56
CA CYS A 145 -3.12 -2.23 9.01
C CYS A 145 -4.14 -2.35 10.14
N ALA A 146 -5.35 -2.89 9.82
CA ALA A 146 -6.42 -3.10 10.78
C ALA A 146 -6.21 -4.37 11.63
N THR A 147 -5.46 -5.34 11.13
CA THR A 147 -5.11 -6.57 11.85
C THR A 147 -3.62 -6.86 11.75
N GLY A 148 -3.15 -7.85 12.51
CA GLY A 148 -1.87 -8.48 12.28
C GLY A 148 -1.80 -9.14 10.90
N GLY A 149 -0.59 -9.54 10.48
CA GLY A 149 -0.33 -10.13 9.18
C GLY A 149 0.62 -11.32 9.24
N VAL A 150 0.71 -12.04 8.14
CA VAL A 150 1.52 -13.28 8.04
C VAL A 150 3.02 -13.02 7.91
N MET A 151 3.43 -11.81 7.50
CA MET A 151 4.84 -11.48 7.23
C MET A 151 5.52 -10.75 8.39
N SER A 152 4.80 -10.33 9.41
CA SER A 152 5.33 -9.59 10.55
C SER A 152 5.60 -10.50 11.75
N LYS A 153 6.68 -10.20 12.49
CA LYS A 153 7.02 -10.89 13.73
C LYS A 153 6.10 -10.40 14.85
N ASN A 154 5.71 -11.30 15.76
CA ASN A 154 4.93 -11.02 16.96
C ASN A 154 3.51 -10.44 16.71
N THR A 155 2.93 -10.66 15.53
CA THR A 155 1.54 -10.30 15.25
C THR A 155 0.70 -11.53 14.93
N ASN A 156 -0.60 -11.45 15.16
CA ASN A 156 -1.55 -12.51 14.84
C ASN A 156 -2.60 -11.95 13.88
N VAL A 157 -2.84 -12.66 12.79
CA VAL A 157 -3.78 -12.25 11.72
C VAL A 157 -5.21 -12.05 12.23
N ASN A 158 -5.60 -12.72 13.31
CA ASN A 158 -6.93 -12.59 13.91
C ASN A 158 -7.08 -11.38 14.83
N ASN A 159 -5.96 -10.80 15.27
CA ASN A 159 -6.01 -9.70 16.25
C ASN A 159 -6.19 -8.35 15.55
N LYS A 160 -7.25 -7.64 15.93
CA LYS A 160 -7.44 -6.24 15.58
C LYS A 160 -6.32 -5.40 16.20
N GLN A 161 -5.80 -4.42 15.45
CA GLN A 161 -4.68 -3.59 15.88
C GLN A 161 -5.10 -2.17 16.25
N TYR A 162 -5.86 -1.50 15.40
CA TYR A 162 -6.42 -0.19 15.73
C TYR A 162 -7.78 -0.31 16.43
N THR A 163 -8.09 0.64 17.30
CA THR A 163 -9.44 0.82 17.85
C THR A 163 -10.39 1.36 16.77
N PHE A 164 -11.68 1.32 17.03
CA PHE A 164 -12.66 1.90 16.10
C PHE A 164 -12.44 3.41 15.93
N GLU A 165 -12.17 4.12 17.01
CA GLU A 165 -11.95 5.58 17.04
C GLU A 165 -10.72 5.99 16.21
N GLU A 166 -9.66 5.17 16.25
CA GLU A 166 -8.47 5.39 15.42
C GLU A 166 -8.75 5.15 13.94
N MET A 167 -9.41 4.03 13.60
CA MET A 167 -9.80 3.73 12.21
C MET A 167 -10.73 4.80 11.65
N GLN A 168 -11.73 5.24 12.43
CA GLN A 168 -12.63 6.31 12.04
C GLN A 168 -11.88 7.63 11.83
N ALA A 169 -10.92 7.96 12.71
CA ALA A 169 -10.11 9.15 12.56
C ALA A 169 -9.24 9.13 11.27
N ILE A 170 -8.72 7.95 10.89
CA ILE A 170 -8.02 7.79 9.62
C ILE A 170 -8.95 8.07 8.44
N VAL A 171 -10.13 7.44 8.43
CA VAL A 171 -11.11 7.54 7.36
C VAL A 171 -11.63 8.96 7.21
N ASP A 172 -12.10 9.57 8.30
CA ASP A 172 -12.62 10.95 8.31
C ASP A 172 -11.59 11.93 7.75
N GLU A 173 -10.35 11.83 8.21
CA GLU A 173 -9.29 12.73 7.78
C GLU A 173 -8.95 12.52 6.29
N ALA A 174 -8.86 11.26 5.84
CA ALA A 174 -8.60 10.95 4.45
C ALA A 174 -9.72 11.43 3.53
N HIS A 175 -10.97 11.14 3.88
CA HIS A 175 -12.14 11.54 3.12
C HIS A 175 -12.31 13.07 3.06
N SER A 176 -12.00 13.80 4.14
CA SER A 176 -12.01 15.27 4.12
C SER A 176 -11.05 15.87 3.09
N HIS A 177 -10.06 15.11 2.67
CA HIS A 177 -9.09 15.46 1.64
C HIS A 177 -9.36 14.79 0.27
N GLY A 178 -10.50 14.11 0.11
CA GLY A 178 -10.86 13.40 -1.12
C GLY A 178 -10.02 12.15 -1.40
N MET A 179 -9.34 11.60 -0.37
CA MET A 179 -8.49 10.41 -0.50
C MET A 179 -9.27 9.16 -0.10
N LYS A 180 -9.06 8.07 -0.84
CA LYS A 180 -9.59 6.75 -0.51
C LYS A 180 -8.75 6.05 0.54
N VAL A 181 -9.36 5.11 1.29
CA VAL A 181 -8.72 4.36 2.37
C VAL A 181 -8.80 2.87 2.12
N ALA A 182 -7.64 2.21 2.14
CA ALA A 182 -7.49 0.76 2.03
C ALA A 182 -7.02 0.17 3.36
N ALA A 183 -7.72 -0.85 3.88
CA ALA A 183 -7.40 -1.51 5.13
C ALA A 183 -6.90 -2.94 4.91
N HIS A 184 -5.66 -3.25 5.33
CA HIS A 184 -5.23 -4.63 5.49
C HIS A 184 -6.01 -5.26 6.65
N ALA A 185 -6.76 -6.32 6.39
CA ALA A 185 -7.50 -7.03 7.42
C ALA A 185 -7.70 -8.51 7.05
N HIS A 186 -7.25 -9.40 7.93
CA HIS A 186 -7.49 -10.84 7.84
C HIS A 186 -8.60 -11.29 8.79
N GLY A 187 -8.47 -10.98 10.08
CA GLY A 187 -9.39 -11.39 11.14
C GLY A 187 -10.71 -10.65 11.09
N LEU A 188 -11.80 -11.38 11.36
CA LEU A 188 -13.18 -10.90 11.20
C LEU A 188 -13.47 -9.62 12.00
N GLU A 189 -12.99 -9.51 13.25
CA GLU A 189 -13.22 -8.32 14.07
C GLU A 189 -12.58 -7.06 13.45
N GLY A 190 -11.35 -7.20 12.93
CA GLY A 190 -10.68 -6.10 12.23
C GLY A 190 -11.40 -5.70 10.95
N ILE A 191 -11.87 -6.69 10.16
CA ILE A 191 -12.67 -6.46 8.95
C ILE A 191 -13.94 -5.66 9.30
N LYS A 192 -14.76 -6.15 10.24
CA LYS A 192 -16.01 -5.48 10.62
C LYS A 192 -15.77 -4.09 11.21
N THR A 193 -14.71 -3.92 12.00
CA THR A 193 -14.37 -2.60 12.55
C THR A 193 -13.95 -1.62 11.45
N ALA A 194 -13.15 -2.06 10.46
CA ALA A 194 -12.74 -1.24 9.33
C ALA A 194 -13.92 -0.86 8.42
N ILE A 195 -14.82 -1.81 8.14
CA ILE A 195 -16.07 -1.54 7.39
C ILE A 195 -16.93 -0.50 8.12
N LYS A 196 -17.15 -0.68 9.43
CA LYS A 196 -17.91 0.27 10.27
C LYS A 196 -17.27 1.65 10.29
N ALA A 197 -15.94 1.74 10.24
CA ALA A 197 -15.22 3.01 10.15
C ALA A 197 -15.35 3.69 8.78
N GLY A 198 -15.85 3.00 7.74
CA GLY A 198 -16.13 3.55 6.43
C GLY A 198 -14.95 3.48 5.44
N VAL A 199 -14.08 2.47 5.54
CA VAL A 199 -13.00 2.28 4.56
C VAL A 199 -13.54 2.00 3.16
N ASP A 200 -12.79 2.35 2.13
CA ASP A 200 -13.19 2.17 0.73
C ASP A 200 -12.81 0.78 0.18
N SER A 201 -11.85 0.09 0.79
CA SER A 201 -11.51 -1.29 0.46
C SER A 201 -10.92 -2.06 1.62
N ILE A 202 -11.20 -3.36 1.65
CA ILE A 202 -10.57 -4.34 2.54
C ILE A 202 -9.61 -5.19 1.72
N GLU A 203 -8.36 -5.20 2.12
CA GLU A 203 -7.32 -6.01 1.49
C GLU A 203 -7.25 -7.37 2.16
N HIS A 204 -7.11 -8.42 1.37
CA HIS A 204 -7.08 -9.84 1.76
C HIS A 204 -8.42 -10.42 2.21
N ALA A 205 -9.11 -9.84 3.20
CA ALA A 205 -10.42 -10.27 3.72
C ALA A 205 -10.51 -11.79 4.02
N SER A 206 -9.43 -12.41 4.52
CA SER A 206 -9.28 -13.88 4.56
C SER A 206 -10.35 -14.61 5.38
N TYR A 207 -10.87 -13.97 6.43
CA TYR A 207 -11.89 -14.54 7.32
C TYR A 207 -13.18 -13.72 7.33
N ILE A 208 -13.52 -13.14 6.17
CA ILE A 208 -14.77 -12.40 5.99
C ILE A 208 -15.98 -13.33 6.11
N ASP A 209 -17.04 -12.85 6.74
CA ASP A 209 -18.32 -13.57 6.85
C ASP A 209 -19.44 -12.93 6.00
N ASP A 210 -20.58 -13.63 5.91
CA ASP A 210 -21.74 -13.20 5.10
C ASP A 210 -22.32 -11.84 5.57
N GLU A 211 -22.17 -11.48 6.84
CA GLU A 211 -22.60 -10.19 7.37
C GLU A 211 -21.72 -9.06 6.88
N ALA A 212 -20.39 -9.27 6.86
CA ALA A 212 -19.43 -8.27 6.42
C ALA A 212 -19.41 -8.08 4.89
N ILE A 213 -19.93 -9.05 4.12
CA ILE A 213 -20.08 -8.96 2.65
C ILE A 213 -21.26 -8.06 2.25
N LYS A 214 -22.31 -7.97 3.08
CA LYS A 214 -23.53 -7.17 2.84
C LYS A 214 -23.35 -5.70 3.19
#